data_d05ed1ac147a8f09cc3dd8fba701671b
#
_entry.id   d05ed1ac147a8f09cc3dd8fba701671b
#
_cell.length_a   1.000
_cell.length_b   1.000
_cell.length_c   1.000
_cell.angle_alpha   90.00
_cell.angle_beta   90.00
_cell.angle_gamma   90.00
#
_symmetry.space_group_name_H-M   'P 1'
#
loop_
_entity.id
_entity.type
_entity.pdbx_description
1 polymer ?
#
loop_
_entity_poly.entity_id
_entity_poly.type
_entity_poly.pdbx_seq_one_letter_code
_entity_poly.pdbx_strand_id
1 'polypeptide(L)'
;MPPRLFINLKAITDNTRKTIDLCLGFDVDVVGVTKGVSGLPRVAKAMVEGGIRTLGDSRLKNIACMREAGMDQPMVLIRSPALSEVEETVRLCEASLNVDVGVLRALSEEALRAGKKHEILLMVDLDTGREGILPSDLPGACREVLAMNGLTLRGLGTYFDMKSEDELHSPAIGRLVRIAGELGKEYRTSLPVVSGGSSNVFRSLVLEGRSVPGMNQLRIGTAILLGLSASIGPRRIQGFHHDTFLLDAELIEVKRRDRTFGILSLGTLDVDPQFLFPSEPGIRVLRATSDHTLVDLTQSQVSWGVGDRLVFELGYPALSRLVASNQAHIEYR
;
A
#
# COMPACT_ATOMS: atom_id res chain seq x y z
N MET A 1 -2.48 8.12 -29.49
CA MET A 1 -1.76 8.73 -28.34
C MET A 1 -1.58 7.69 -27.24
N PRO A 2 -0.53 7.72 -26.41
CA PRO A 2 -0.39 6.77 -25.31
C PRO A 2 -1.60 6.85 -24.37
N PRO A 3 -1.85 5.80 -23.58
CA PRO A 3 -2.82 5.86 -22.49
C PRO A 3 -2.51 7.02 -21.54
N ARG A 4 -3.55 7.65 -20.96
CA ARG A 4 -3.38 8.75 -20.01
C ARG A 4 -3.88 8.32 -18.64
N LEU A 5 -3.12 8.63 -17.61
CA LEU A 5 -3.51 8.43 -16.22
C LEU A 5 -3.78 9.79 -15.58
N PHE A 6 -5.04 10.09 -15.34
CA PHE A 6 -5.44 11.28 -14.60
C PHE A 6 -5.36 11.00 -13.11
N ILE A 7 -4.69 11.90 -12.38
CA ILE A 7 -4.53 11.80 -10.92
C ILE A 7 -5.15 13.03 -10.27
N ASN A 8 -6.22 12.80 -9.50
CA ASN A 8 -6.91 13.84 -8.72
C ASN A 8 -6.24 13.97 -7.33
N LEU A 9 -5.28 14.90 -7.22
CA LEU A 9 -4.52 15.12 -5.99
C LEU A 9 -5.41 15.60 -4.84
N LYS A 10 -6.39 16.45 -5.12
CA LYS A 10 -7.34 16.92 -4.10
C LYS A 10 -8.15 15.76 -3.52
N ALA A 11 -8.65 14.87 -4.35
CA ALA A 11 -9.39 13.70 -3.89
C ALA A 11 -8.52 12.76 -3.02
N ILE A 12 -7.22 12.62 -3.34
CA ILE A 12 -6.26 11.88 -2.52
C ILE A 12 -6.07 12.56 -1.17
N THR A 13 -5.89 13.88 -1.14
CA THR A 13 -5.78 14.67 0.10
C THR A 13 -7.03 14.50 0.97
N ASP A 14 -8.21 14.56 0.38
CA ASP A 14 -9.48 14.42 1.10
C ASP A 14 -9.69 12.98 1.64
N ASN A 15 -9.35 11.95 0.84
CA ASN A 15 -9.37 10.55 1.31
C ASN A 15 -8.37 10.32 2.45
N THR A 16 -7.20 10.94 2.36
CA THR A 16 -6.17 10.86 3.40
C THR A 16 -6.68 11.43 4.72
N ARG A 17 -7.24 12.64 4.69
CA ARG A 17 -7.81 13.29 5.88
C ARG A 17 -8.88 12.43 6.53
N LYS A 18 -9.84 11.92 5.72
CA LYS A 18 -10.89 11.01 6.21
C LYS A 18 -10.33 9.73 6.82
N THR A 19 -9.29 9.15 6.21
CA THR A 19 -8.63 7.96 6.75
C THR A 19 -8.03 8.23 8.12
N ILE A 20 -7.36 9.37 8.28
CA ILE A 20 -6.74 9.78 9.56
C ILE A 20 -7.83 10.05 10.60
N ASP A 21 -8.86 10.82 10.26
CA ASP A 21 -9.95 11.17 11.18
C ASP A 21 -10.66 9.90 11.72
N LEU A 22 -10.91 8.93 10.84
CA LEU A 22 -11.49 7.65 11.24
C LEU A 22 -10.57 6.85 12.16
N CYS A 23 -9.27 6.78 11.85
CA CYS A 23 -8.29 6.07 12.67
C CYS A 23 -8.06 6.75 14.02
N LEU A 24 -8.05 8.08 14.06
CA LEU A 24 -7.87 8.86 15.28
C LEU A 24 -8.96 8.58 16.33
N GLY A 25 -10.18 8.31 15.89
CA GLY A 25 -11.27 7.88 16.78
C GLY A 25 -11.02 6.57 17.52
N PHE A 26 -9.97 5.83 17.15
CA PHE A 26 -9.53 4.57 17.78
C PHE A 26 -8.10 4.63 18.32
N ASP A 27 -7.51 5.82 18.46
CA ASP A 27 -6.11 6.03 18.85
C ASP A 27 -5.09 5.31 17.93
N VAL A 28 -5.37 5.28 16.62
CA VAL A 28 -4.55 4.59 15.63
C VAL A 28 -3.86 5.60 14.71
N ASP A 29 -2.54 5.60 14.72
CA ASP A 29 -1.72 6.34 13.76
C ASP A 29 -1.69 5.65 12.38
N VAL A 30 -1.57 6.48 11.33
CA VAL A 30 -1.54 6.00 9.94
C VAL A 30 -0.18 6.25 9.31
N VAL A 31 0.44 5.18 8.83
CA VAL A 31 1.55 5.25 7.87
C VAL A 31 0.95 5.24 6.46
N GLY A 32 1.15 6.32 5.71
CA GLY A 32 0.66 6.46 4.34
C GLY A 32 1.50 5.66 3.35
N VAL A 33 0.91 4.65 2.69
CA VAL A 33 1.66 3.71 1.84
C VAL A 33 1.62 4.10 0.38
N THR A 34 2.80 4.37 -0.20
CA THR A 34 3.00 4.89 -1.57
C THR A 34 3.33 3.82 -2.62
N LYS A 35 3.56 2.57 -2.23
CA LYS A 35 4.03 1.51 -3.15
C LYS A 35 3.11 1.26 -4.35
N GLY A 36 1.80 1.47 -4.20
CA GLY A 36 0.82 1.30 -5.27
C GLY A 36 0.93 2.35 -6.39
N VAL A 37 1.66 3.42 -6.13
CA VAL A 37 1.93 4.50 -7.10
C VAL A 37 3.44 4.73 -7.29
N SER A 38 4.24 3.69 -7.04
CA SER A 38 5.71 3.70 -7.23
C SER A 38 6.40 4.92 -6.60
N GLY A 39 5.89 5.42 -5.47
CA GLY A 39 6.46 6.57 -4.77
C GLY A 39 6.32 7.90 -5.51
N LEU A 40 5.31 8.09 -6.39
CA LEU A 40 5.09 9.36 -7.10
C LEU A 40 5.08 10.54 -6.12
N PRO A 41 6.06 11.49 -6.21
CA PRO A 41 6.23 12.52 -5.19
C PRO A 41 5.01 13.45 -5.03
N ARG A 42 4.31 13.77 -6.12
CA ARG A 42 3.11 14.62 -6.04
C ARG A 42 1.97 13.94 -5.29
N VAL A 43 1.82 12.61 -5.44
CA VAL A 43 0.83 11.82 -4.69
C VAL A 43 1.24 11.73 -3.21
N ALA A 44 2.52 11.47 -2.93
CA ALA A 44 3.03 11.45 -1.56
C ALA A 44 2.86 12.81 -0.86
N LYS A 45 3.09 13.94 -1.57
CA LYS A 45 2.80 15.29 -1.06
C LYS A 45 1.31 15.49 -0.75
N ALA A 46 0.41 15.04 -1.62
CA ALA A 46 -1.04 15.09 -1.36
C ALA A 46 -1.44 14.30 -0.10
N MET A 47 -0.78 13.15 0.16
CA MET A 47 -0.98 12.42 1.42
C MET A 47 -0.50 13.23 2.64
N VAL A 48 0.66 13.88 2.54
CA VAL A 48 1.21 14.74 3.61
C VAL A 48 0.29 15.96 3.86
N GLU A 49 -0.19 16.61 2.81
CA GLU A 49 -1.19 17.68 2.91
C GLU A 49 -2.51 17.22 3.54
N GLY A 50 -2.85 15.95 3.37
CA GLY A 50 -3.97 15.29 4.03
C GLY A 50 -3.73 14.96 5.51
N GLY A 51 -2.48 15.13 6.02
CA GLY A 51 -2.12 14.94 7.41
C GLY A 51 -1.23 13.72 7.71
N ILE A 52 -0.80 12.95 6.70
CA ILE A 52 0.18 11.87 6.91
C ILE A 52 1.50 12.44 7.41
N ARG A 53 1.97 11.92 8.53
CA ARG A 53 3.25 12.29 9.15
C ARG A 53 4.38 11.34 8.79
N THR A 54 4.06 10.08 8.49
CA THR A 54 5.03 9.04 8.15
C THR A 54 4.60 8.35 6.86
N LEU A 55 5.52 8.26 5.90
CA LEU A 55 5.31 7.55 4.64
C LEU A 55 5.92 6.16 4.68
N GLY A 56 5.33 5.21 3.99
CA GLY A 56 5.84 3.84 3.89
C GLY A 56 5.87 3.35 2.45
N ASP A 57 6.97 2.74 2.06
CA ASP A 57 7.08 2.07 0.76
C ASP A 57 7.84 0.76 0.88
N SER A 58 7.61 -0.17 -0.05
CA SER A 58 8.30 -1.46 -0.07
C SER A 58 9.53 -1.48 -0.98
N ARG A 59 9.87 -0.37 -1.62
CA ARG A 59 10.98 -0.26 -2.55
C ARG A 59 11.83 0.96 -2.22
N LEU A 60 13.13 0.75 -2.01
CA LEU A 60 14.08 1.85 -1.75
C LEU A 60 14.15 2.84 -2.92
N LYS A 61 14.05 2.35 -4.17
CA LYS A 61 13.96 3.23 -5.35
C LYS A 61 12.82 4.25 -5.25
N ASN A 62 11.65 3.84 -4.74
CA ASN A 62 10.51 4.73 -4.58
C ASN A 62 10.77 5.76 -3.47
N ILE A 63 11.37 5.31 -2.37
CA ILE A 63 11.77 6.17 -1.25
C ILE A 63 12.83 7.18 -1.72
N ALA A 64 13.84 6.74 -2.47
CA ALA A 64 14.85 7.61 -3.06
C ALA A 64 14.22 8.70 -3.94
N CYS A 65 13.28 8.33 -4.81
CA CYS A 65 12.56 9.28 -5.66
C CYS A 65 11.82 10.36 -4.84
N MET A 66 11.19 9.98 -3.73
CA MET A 66 10.53 10.92 -2.82
C MET A 66 11.56 11.83 -2.11
N ARG A 67 12.71 11.28 -1.66
CA ARG A 67 13.80 12.07 -1.07
C ARG A 67 14.40 13.08 -2.05
N GLU A 68 14.67 12.66 -3.30
CA GLU A 68 15.15 13.52 -4.38
C GLU A 68 14.17 14.66 -4.70
N ALA A 69 12.87 14.43 -4.50
CA ALA A 69 11.84 15.46 -4.64
C ALA A 69 11.72 16.39 -3.40
N GLY A 70 12.65 16.30 -2.46
CA GLY A 70 12.74 17.16 -1.26
C GLY A 70 11.73 16.81 -0.17
N MET A 71 11.33 15.55 -0.05
CA MET A 71 10.43 15.13 1.03
C MET A 71 11.23 14.71 2.27
N ASP A 72 11.02 15.41 3.39
CA ASP A 72 11.74 15.22 4.65
C ASP A 72 10.94 14.41 5.69
N GLN A 73 9.70 14.02 5.39
CA GLN A 73 8.88 13.20 6.28
C GLN A 73 9.59 11.91 6.66
N PRO A 74 9.42 11.40 7.90
CA PRO A 74 9.89 10.07 8.25
C PRO A 74 9.38 9.02 7.25
N MET A 75 10.30 8.16 6.78
CA MET A 75 9.99 7.10 5.85
C MET A 75 10.30 5.73 6.43
N VAL A 76 9.39 4.79 6.22
CA VAL A 76 9.49 3.41 6.70
C VAL A 76 9.59 2.47 5.51
N LEU A 77 10.64 1.65 5.46
CA LEU A 77 10.67 0.50 4.55
C LEU A 77 9.73 -0.58 5.10
N ILE A 78 8.57 -0.75 4.44
CA ILE A 78 7.50 -1.66 4.91
C ILE A 78 7.71 -3.12 4.48
N ARG A 79 8.92 -3.55 4.36
CA ARG A 79 9.39 -4.93 4.22
C ARG A 79 10.78 -5.08 4.85
N SER A 80 11.18 -6.32 5.10
CA SER A 80 12.57 -6.59 5.50
C SER A 80 13.50 -6.25 4.33
N PRO A 81 14.58 -5.48 4.53
CA PRO A 81 15.57 -5.24 3.49
C PRO A 81 16.38 -6.52 3.20
N ALA A 82 16.89 -6.63 1.99
CA ALA A 82 17.95 -7.57 1.69
C ALA A 82 19.28 -7.09 2.31
N LEU A 83 20.24 -7.99 2.56
CA LEU A 83 21.56 -7.59 3.07
C LEU A 83 22.25 -6.55 2.16
N SER A 84 22.09 -6.67 0.85
CA SER A 84 22.59 -5.71 -0.13
C SER A 84 21.91 -4.33 -0.11
N GLU A 85 20.78 -4.21 0.58
CA GLU A 85 20.01 -2.96 0.69
C GLU A 85 20.22 -2.24 2.04
N VAL A 86 21.03 -2.79 2.92
CA VAL A 86 21.20 -2.30 4.30
C VAL A 86 21.71 -0.86 4.33
N GLU A 87 22.76 -0.54 3.58
CA GLU A 87 23.33 0.81 3.52
C GLU A 87 22.28 1.82 3.03
N GLU A 88 21.60 1.48 1.94
CA GLU A 88 20.59 2.36 1.38
C GLU A 88 19.38 2.50 2.30
N THR A 89 18.97 1.43 2.99
CA THR A 89 17.89 1.47 3.99
C THR A 89 18.23 2.43 5.11
N VAL A 90 19.40 2.32 5.70
CA VAL A 90 19.85 3.22 6.77
C VAL A 90 19.96 4.66 6.28
N ARG A 91 20.42 4.87 5.05
CA ARG A 91 20.56 6.22 4.47
C ARG A 91 19.20 6.90 4.23
N LEU A 92 18.21 6.18 3.69
CA LEU A 92 16.97 6.75 3.19
C LEU A 92 15.81 6.71 4.19
N CYS A 93 15.82 5.73 5.12
CA CYS A 93 14.68 5.46 6.00
C CYS A 93 15.03 5.72 7.46
N GLU A 94 14.06 6.23 8.22
CA GLU A 94 14.13 6.32 9.67
C GLU A 94 13.84 4.96 10.32
N ALA A 95 12.99 4.14 9.67
CA ALA A 95 12.59 2.85 10.21
C ALA A 95 12.45 1.77 9.12
N SER A 96 12.50 0.50 9.53
CA SER A 96 12.17 -0.64 8.68
C SER A 96 11.44 -1.76 9.44
N LEU A 97 10.69 -2.57 8.68
CA LEU A 97 10.10 -3.81 9.18
C LEU A 97 11.11 -4.95 8.99
N ASN A 98 11.30 -5.80 9.99
CA ASN A 98 12.36 -6.80 9.98
C ASN A 98 11.91 -8.14 10.55
N VAL A 99 12.56 -9.21 10.10
CA VAL A 99 12.30 -10.60 10.53
C VAL A 99 13.57 -11.39 10.84
N ASP A 100 14.72 -11.00 10.27
CA ASP A 100 15.95 -11.77 10.34
C ASP A 100 17.03 -11.07 11.18
N VAL A 101 17.61 -11.81 12.12
CA VAL A 101 18.62 -11.29 13.06
C VAL A 101 19.93 -10.93 12.35
N GLY A 102 20.31 -11.65 11.29
CA GLY A 102 21.49 -11.34 10.50
C GLY A 102 21.37 -10.00 9.79
N VAL A 103 20.19 -9.73 9.21
CA VAL A 103 19.86 -8.42 8.63
C VAL A 103 19.88 -7.32 9.69
N LEU A 104 19.33 -7.59 10.88
CA LEU A 104 19.30 -6.64 11.98
C LEU A 104 20.72 -6.28 12.48
N ARG A 105 21.64 -7.25 12.54
CA ARG A 105 23.05 -6.99 12.86
C ARG A 105 23.69 -6.07 11.82
N ALA A 106 23.50 -6.36 10.54
CA ALA A 106 24.03 -5.53 9.47
C ALA A 106 23.44 -4.10 9.51
N LEU A 107 22.14 -3.95 9.76
CA LEU A 107 21.50 -2.63 9.95
C LEU A 107 22.09 -1.88 11.16
N SER A 108 22.38 -2.59 12.27
CA SER A 108 22.99 -1.98 13.45
C SER A 108 24.41 -1.47 13.17
N GLU A 109 25.22 -2.28 12.52
CA GLU A 109 26.59 -1.92 12.15
C GLU A 109 26.62 -0.72 11.21
N GLU A 110 25.73 -0.72 10.20
CA GLU A 110 25.62 0.39 9.26
C GLU A 110 25.12 1.67 9.92
N ALA A 111 24.12 1.57 10.80
CA ALA A 111 23.59 2.73 11.53
C ALA A 111 24.67 3.38 12.41
N LEU A 112 25.50 2.56 13.09
CA LEU A 112 26.65 3.05 13.86
C LEU A 112 27.70 3.71 12.98
N ARG A 113 28.00 3.12 11.80
CA ARG A 113 28.93 3.71 10.82
C ARG A 113 28.42 5.05 10.31
N ALA A 114 27.12 5.17 10.11
CA ALA A 114 26.46 6.42 9.70
C ALA A 114 26.25 7.44 10.87
N GLY A 115 26.68 7.10 12.08
CA GLY A 115 26.56 7.97 13.25
C GLY A 115 25.12 8.21 13.73
N LYS A 116 24.19 7.27 13.45
CA LYS A 116 22.79 7.38 13.84
C LYS A 116 22.22 6.08 14.42
N LYS A 117 20.98 6.12 14.87
CA LYS A 117 20.21 4.91 15.20
C LYS A 117 19.14 4.70 14.17
N HIS A 118 18.92 3.44 13.80
CA HIS A 118 17.84 3.06 12.90
C HIS A 118 16.69 2.43 13.70
N GLU A 119 15.47 2.90 13.49
CA GLU A 119 14.30 2.36 14.16
C GLU A 119 13.83 1.08 13.48
N ILE A 120 13.40 0.09 14.25
CA ILE A 120 12.90 -1.16 13.70
C ILE A 120 11.59 -1.59 14.37
N LEU A 121 10.75 -2.26 13.58
CA LEU A 121 9.66 -3.09 14.08
C LEU A 121 9.96 -4.56 13.75
N LEU A 122 9.82 -5.44 14.73
CA LEU A 122 9.86 -6.88 14.49
C LEU A 122 8.51 -7.36 13.97
N MET A 123 8.50 -8.02 12.83
CA MET A 123 7.30 -8.61 12.26
C MET A 123 7.05 -9.97 12.88
N VAL A 124 5.82 -10.21 13.28
CA VAL A 124 5.38 -11.46 13.92
C VAL A 124 4.46 -12.21 12.97
N ASP A 125 4.77 -13.47 12.70
CA ASP A 125 3.86 -14.37 11.99
C ASP A 125 2.81 -14.91 12.96
N LEU A 126 1.58 -14.52 12.73
CA LEU A 126 0.41 -14.96 13.49
C LEU A 126 -0.43 -15.93 12.65
N ASP A 127 0.22 -17.02 12.23
CA ASP A 127 -0.36 -18.12 11.45
C ASP A 127 -0.77 -17.72 10.02
N THR A 128 -0.12 -16.68 9.46
CA THR A 128 -0.38 -16.21 8.08
C THR A 128 0.46 -16.96 7.05
N GLY A 129 1.57 -17.58 7.46
CA GLY A 129 2.51 -18.27 6.59
C GLY A 129 3.25 -17.33 5.63
N ARG A 130 3.30 -16.04 5.98
CA ARG A 130 4.04 -15.01 5.25
C ARG A 130 5.27 -14.57 6.07
N GLU A 131 5.84 -13.39 5.81
CA GLU A 131 6.99 -12.91 6.58
C GLU A 131 6.62 -12.65 8.06
N GLY A 132 7.50 -13.06 8.95
CA GLY A 132 7.34 -12.86 10.40
C GLY A 132 8.17 -13.85 11.21
N ILE A 133 8.53 -13.44 12.42
CA ILE A 133 9.16 -14.29 13.44
C ILE A 133 8.02 -15.05 14.14
N LEU A 134 8.20 -16.33 14.34
CA LEU A 134 7.23 -17.12 15.12
C LEU A 134 7.18 -16.60 16.56
N PRO A 135 6.00 -16.59 17.21
CA PRO A 135 5.87 -16.15 18.60
C PRO A 135 6.82 -16.85 19.58
N SER A 136 7.18 -18.12 19.33
CA SER A 136 8.15 -18.89 20.12
C SER A 136 9.57 -18.35 20.07
N ASP A 137 9.95 -17.77 18.92
CA ASP A 137 11.33 -17.32 18.65
C ASP A 137 11.53 -15.84 18.95
N LEU A 138 10.42 -15.12 19.09
CA LEU A 138 10.39 -13.67 19.27
C LEU A 138 11.15 -13.19 20.54
N PRO A 139 11.07 -13.88 21.72
CA PRO A 139 11.87 -13.49 22.88
C PRO A 139 13.37 -13.50 22.61
N GLY A 140 13.87 -14.53 21.89
CA GLY A 140 15.26 -14.61 21.48
C GLY A 140 15.68 -13.45 20.56
N ALA A 141 14.89 -13.18 19.52
CA ALA A 141 15.11 -12.07 18.60
C ALA A 141 15.08 -10.72 19.33
N CYS A 142 14.13 -10.51 20.23
CA CYS A 142 14.03 -9.30 21.04
C CYS A 142 15.30 -9.05 21.87
N ARG A 143 15.78 -10.10 22.55
CA ARG A 143 17.00 -10.03 23.37
C ARG A 143 18.22 -9.63 22.53
N GLU A 144 18.39 -10.24 21.36
CA GLU A 144 19.49 -9.90 20.46
C GLU A 144 19.41 -8.46 19.97
N VAL A 145 18.24 -8.02 19.53
CA VAL A 145 18.03 -6.65 19.04
C VAL A 145 18.29 -5.60 20.13
N LEU A 146 17.83 -5.84 21.35
CA LEU A 146 18.07 -4.91 22.46
C LEU A 146 19.53 -4.76 22.85
N ALA A 147 20.39 -5.72 22.48
CA ALA A 147 21.85 -5.62 22.63
C ALA A 147 22.55 -4.87 21.47
N MET A 148 21.83 -4.54 20.40
CA MET A 148 22.37 -3.87 19.20
C MET A 148 22.32 -2.34 19.35
N ASN A 149 23.47 -1.72 19.57
CA ASN A 149 23.57 -0.28 19.85
C ASN A 149 23.16 0.63 18.68
N GLY A 150 23.18 0.16 17.44
CA GLY A 150 22.79 0.92 16.25
C GLY A 150 21.27 0.94 16.02
N LEU A 151 20.51 0.11 16.75
CA LEU A 151 19.06 -0.02 16.55
C LEU A 151 18.24 0.55 17.71
N THR A 152 17.00 0.89 17.39
CA THR A 152 15.95 1.19 18.36
C THR A 152 14.73 0.32 18.07
N LEU A 153 14.43 -0.64 18.95
CA LEU A 153 13.24 -1.46 18.84
C LEU A 153 12.01 -0.63 19.23
N ARG A 154 11.19 -0.27 18.23
CA ARG A 154 9.99 0.55 18.41
C ARG A 154 8.76 -0.28 18.76
N GLY A 155 8.74 -1.54 18.38
CA GLY A 155 7.58 -2.37 18.63
C GLY A 155 7.46 -3.57 17.72
N LEU A 156 6.24 -4.08 17.64
CA LEU A 156 5.89 -5.25 16.85
C LEU A 156 4.93 -4.88 15.72
N GLY A 157 5.02 -5.62 14.64
CA GLY A 157 4.08 -5.53 13.54
C GLY A 157 3.61 -6.91 13.09
N THR A 158 2.52 -6.94 12.37
CA THR A 158 2.05 -8.15 11.69
C THR A 158 1.44 -7.80 10.34
N TYR A 159 1.20 -8.81 9.53
CA TYR A 159 0.49 -8.69 8.27
C TYR A 159 -0.62 -9.76 8.23
N PHE A 160 -1.73 -9.43 7.59
CA PHE A 160 -2.83 -10.36 7.36
C PHE A 160 -3.18 -10.38 5.88
N ASP A 161 -3.15 -11.56 5.27
CA ASP A 161 -3.80 -11.79 3.99
C ASP A 161 -5.31 -11.98 4.24
N MET A 162 -6.12 -11.40 3.38
CA MET A 162 -7.54 -11.72 3.37
C MET A 162 -7.75 -13.08 2.70
N LYS A 163 -8.10 -14.07 3.49
CA LYS A 163 -8.54 -15.39 2.99
C LYS A 163 -10.05 -15.41 2.72
N SER A 164 -10.80 -14.55 3.39
CA SER A 164 -12.25 -14.33 3.18
C SER A 164 -12.65 -12.91 3.57
N GLU A 165 -13.79 -12.43 3.06
CA GLU A 165 -14.34 -11.11 3.41
C GLU A 165 -14.78 -11.01 4.88
N ASP A 166 -15.07 -12.13 5.52
CA ASP A 166 -15.58 -12.23 6.89
C ASP A 166 -14.51 -12.52 7.92
N GLU A 167 -13.23 -12.60 7.52
CA GLU A 167 -12.14 -12.93 8.42
C GLU A 167 -11.90 -11.82 9.45
N LEU A 168 -12.09 -12.16 10.73
CA LEU A 168 -11.88 -11.28 11.86
C LEU A 168 -10.42 -11.30 12.29
N HIS A 169 -9.70 -10.23 12.02
CA HIS A 169 -8.29 -10.09 12.46
C HIS A 169 -8.15 -9.73 13.95
N SER A 170 -9.25 -9.36 14.61
CA SER A 170 -9.26 -8.88 16.01
C SER A 170 -8.60 -9.84 17.01
N PRO A 171 -8.84 -11.17 16.98
CA PRO A 171 -8.19 -12.10 17.92
C PRO A 171 -6.67 -12.17 17.73
N ALA A 172 -6.20 -12.20 16.49
CA ALA A 172 -4.78 -12.26 16.18
C ALA A 172 -4.07 -10.94 16.54
N ILE A 173 -4.71 -9.79 16.31
CA ILE A 173 -4.19 -8.49 16.74
C ILE A 173 -4.15 -8.41 18.26
N GLY A 174 -5.18 -8.89 18.96
CA GLY A 174 -5.19 -9.00 20.43
C GLY A 174 -4.05 -9.88 20.97
N ARG A 175 -3.68 -10.95 20.23
CA ARG A 175 -2.49 -11.75 20.53
C ARG A 175 -1.21 -10.94 20.37
N LEU A 176 -1.07 -10.14 19.29
CA LEU A 176 0.08 -9.27 19.07
C LEU A 176 0.25 -8.25 20.21
N VAL A 177 -0.85 -7.62 20.62
CA VAL A 177 -0.87 -6.65 21.75
C VAL A 177 -0.37 -7.30 23.04
N ARG A 178 -0.87 -8.50 23.35
CA ARG A 178 -0.41 -9.24 24.55
C ARG A 178 1.07 -9.57 24.49
N ILE A 179 1.56 -10.10 23.37
CA ILE A 179 2.98 -10.43 23.15
C ILE A 179 3.84 -9.16 23.35
N ALA A 180 3.44 -8.02 22.77
CA ALA A 180 4.17 -6.76 22.96
C ALA A 180 4.24 -6.34 24.44
N GLY A 181 3.12 -6.49 25.16
CA GLY A 181 3.06 -6.19 26.59
C GLY A 181 3.91 -7.14 27.47
N GLU A 182 3.93 -8.43 27.15
CA GLU A 182 4.73 -9.44 27.83
C GLU A 182 6.23 -9.20 27.64
N LEU A 183 6.67 -8.99 26.37
CA LEU A 183 8.06 -8.68 26.05
C LEU A 183 8.52 -7.34 26.67
N GLY A 184 7.66 -6.32 26.65
CA GLY A 184 7.96 -5.05 27.28
C GLY A 184 8.22 -5.19 28.79
N LYS A 185 7.47 -6.05 29.49
CA LYS A 185 7.68 -6.36 30.90
C LYS A 185 8.95 -7.21 31.12
N GLU A 186 9.12 -8.28 30.35
CA GLU A 186 10.25 -9.20 30.46
C GLU A 186 11.60 -8.47 30.29
N TYR A 187 11.69 -7.64 29.25
CA TYR A 187 12.94 -6.92 28.92
C TYR A 187 13.02 -5.52 29.50
N ARG A 188 12.03 -5.10 30.29
CA ARG A 188 11.95 -3.72 30.86
C ARG A 188 12.18 -2.62 29.82
N THR A 189 11.56 -2.81 28.66
CA THR A 189 11.66 -1.90 27.52
C THR A 189 10.30 -1.41 27.09
N SER A 190 10.26 -0.21 26.48
CA SER A 190 9.03 0.29 25.86
C SER A 190 8.93 -0.21 24.43
N LEU A 191 7.80 -0.82 24.09
CA LEU A 191 7.42 -1.17 22.73
C LEU A 191 6.17 -0.36 22.33
N PRO A 192 6.35 0.95 22.05
CA PRO A 192 5.21 1.87 21.91
C PRO A 192 4.39 1.64 20.65
N VAL A 193 4.89 0.88 19.67
CA VAL A 193 4.19 0.64 18.41
C VAL A 193 3.71 -0.80 18.32
N VAL A 194 2.39 -0.96 18.17
CA VAL A 194 1.75 -2.22 17.76
C VAL A 194 1.05 -2.00 16.44
N SER A 195 1.73 -2.43 15.35
CA SER A 195 1.30 -2.19 13.98
C SER A 195 0.44 -3.35 13.46
N GLY A 196 -0.88 -3.15 13.44
CA GLY A 196 -1.87 -4.21 13.24
C GLY A 196 -2.13 -4.63 11.79
N GLY A 197 -1.45 -4.04 10.79
CA GLY A 197 -1.64 -4.46 9.40
C GLY A 197 -1.91 -3.30 8.42
N SER A 198 -2.75 -3.56 7.42
CA SER A 198 -2.97 -2.71 6.26
C SER A 198 -4.44 -2.29 6.08
N SER A 199 -4.82 -1.85 4.87
CA SER A 199 -6.19 -1.48 4.52
C SER A 199 -7.22 -2.58 4.81
N ASN A 200 -6.84 -3.85 4.78
CA ASN A 200 -7.73 -4.95 5.15
C ASN A 200 -8.18 -4.86 6.61
N VAL A 201 -7.22 -4.58 7.50
CA VAL A 201 -7.50 -4.38 8.93
C VAL A 201 -8.26 -3.06 9.18
N PHE A 202 -7.95 -2.01 8.43
CA PHE A 202 -8.69 -0.76 8.47
C PHE A 202 -10.20 -0.97 8.26
N ARG A 203 -10.58 -1.83 7.32
CA ARG A 203 -11.99 -2.17 7.11
C ARG A 203 -12.63 -2.75 8.37
N SER A 204 -12.08 -3.86 8.89
CA SER A 204 -12.71 -4.58 10.01
C SER A 204 -12.67 -3.80 11.32
N LEU A 205 -11.60 -3.06 11.58
CA LEU A 205 -11.46 -2.34 12.85
C LEU A 205 -12.14 -0.97 12.82
N VAL A 206 -11.91 -0.19 11.78
CA VAL A 206 -12.35 1.19 11.75
C VAL A 206 -13.74 1.33 11.13
N LEU A 207 -13.98 0.71 9.96
CA LEU A 207 -15.26 0.85 9.29
C LEU A 207 -16.38 0.03 9.94
N GLU A 208 -16.05 -1.10 10.58
CA GLU A 208 -17.00 -1.96 11.26
C GLU A 208 -17.01 -1.73 12.79
N GLY A 209 -16.25 -0.75 13.29
CA GLY A 209 -16.23 -0.36 14.70
C GLY A 209 -15.64 -1.41 15.66
N ARG A 210 -14.76 -2.28 15.15
CA ARG A 210 -14.16 -3.39 15.94
C ARG A 210 -12.77 -3.02 16.40
N SER A 211 -12.64 -2.13 17.38
CA SER A 211 -11.34 -1.75 17.92
C SER A 211 -10.64 -2.89 18.67
N VAL A 212 -9.31 -2.90 18.62
CA VAL A 212 -8.48 -3.76 19.46
C VAL A 212 -7.62 -2.85 20.33
N PRO A 213 -7.98 -2.65 21.61
CA PRO A 213 -7.22 -1.79 22.51
C PRO A 213 -5.73 -2.18 22.55
N GLY A 214 -4.85 -1.18 22.41
CA GLY A 214 -3.40 -1.39 22.39
C GLY A 214 -2.79 -1.56 20.98
N MET A 215 -3.59 -1.82 19.93
CA MET A 215 -3.15 -1.63 18.56
C MET A 215 -3.23 -0.13 18.23
N ASN A 216 -2.13 0.46 17.79
CA ASN A 216 -2.06 1.90 17.61
C ASN A 216 -1.42 2.37 16.31
N GLN A 217 -1.20 1.46 15.34
CA GLN A 217 -0.70 1.83 14.02
C GLN A 217 -1.26 0.95 12.90
N LEU A 218 -1.61 1.55 11.79
CA LEU A 218 -1.95 0.89 10.52
C LEU A 218 -1.13 1.46 9.35
N ARG A 219 -0.82 0.62 8.38
CA ARG A 219 -0.11 0.98 7.14
C ARG A 219 -1.11 0.96 5.98
N ILE A 220 -1.62 2.13 5.60
CA ILE A 220 -2.77 2.26 4.69
C ILE A 220 -2.36 2.86 3.35
N GLY A 221 -2.67 2.17 2.26
CA GLY A 221 -2.48 2.67 0.89
C GLY A 221 -3.79 2.66 0.10
N THR A 222 -4.43 1.50 -0.03
CA THR A 222 -5.59 1.31 -0.92
C THR A 222 -6.77 2.22 -0.58
N ALA A 223 -7.09 2.41 0.70
CA ALA A 223 -8.16 3.29 1.12
C ALA A 223 -7.88 4.76 0.75
N ILE A 224 -6.67 5.23 0.97
CA ILE A 224 -6.23 6.57 0.62
C ILE A 224 -6.23 6.78 -0.90
N LEU A 225 -5.59 5.85 -1.63
CA LEU A 225 -5.38 5.99 -3.07
C LEU A 225 -6.65 5.80 -3.88
N LEU A 226 -7.52 4.89 -3.49
CA LEU A 226 -8.65 4.45 -4.32
C LEU A 226 -10.01 4.55 -3.63
N GLY A 227 -10.07 4.92 -2.35
CA GLY A 227 -11.30 4.87 -1.57
C GLY A 227 -11.86 3.46 -1.40
N LEU A 228 -11.01 2.43 -1.50
CA LEU A 228 -11.40 1.03 -1.46
C LEU A 228 -10.95 0.35 -0.17
N SER A 229 -11.79 -0.53 0.37
CA SER A 229 -11.55 -1.20 1.65
C SER A 229 -10.44 -2.24 1.63
N ALA A 230 -10.07 -2.74 0.45
CA ALA A 230 -9.05 -3.78 0.28
C ALA A 230 -8.44 -3.74 -1.12
N SER A 231 -7.31 -4.44 -1.32
CA SER A 231 -6.65 -4.54 -2.63
C SER A 231 -7.29 -5.60 -3.52
N ILE A 232 -7.89 -6.64 -2.93
CA ILE A 232 -8.58 -7.74 -3.61
C ILE A 232 -9.97 -7.88 -2.99
N GLY A 233 -10.99 -8.10 -3.82
CA GLY A 233 -12.40 -8.09 -3.39
C GLY A 233 -12.83 -6.74 -2.79
N PRO A 234 -12.48 -5.61 -3.42
CA PRO A 234 -12.67 -4.32 -2.79
C PRO A 234 -14.14 -3.93 -2.74
N ARG A 235 -14.53 -3.27 -1.64
CA ARG A 235 -15.78 -2.51 -1.57
C ARG A 235 -15.46 -1.03 -1.52
N ARG A 236 -16.26 -0.21 -2.19
CA ARG A 236 -16.17 1.24 -2.07
C ARG A 236 -16.45 1.66 -0.64
N ILE A 237 -15.60 2.52 -0.09
CA ILE A 237 -15.81 3.10 1.23
C ILE A 237 -16.74 4.29 1.07
N GLN A 238 -17.86 4.29 1.82
CA GLN A 238 -18.83 5.39 1.76
C GLN A 238 -18.18 6.73 2.13
N GLY A 239 -18.44 7.75 1.34
CA GLY A 239 -17.94 9.09 1.54
C GLY A 239 -16.48 9.31 1.08
N PHE A 240 -15.79 8.30 0.58
CA PHE A 240 -14.50 8.46 -0.05
C PHE A 240 -14.62 8.75 -1.54
N HIS A 241 -13.62 9.42 -2.10
CA HIS A 241 -13.45 9.60 -3.54
C HIS A 241 -12.95 8.32 -4.20
N HIS A 242 -13.52 7.98 -5.36
CA HIS A 242 -13.12 6.81 -6.17
C HIS A 242 -12.54 7.24 -7.52
N ASP A 243 -12.64 8.51 -7.86
CA ASP A 243 -12.11 9.16 -9.06
C ASP A 243 -10.69 9.72 -8.87
N THR A 244 -9.97 9.19 -7.91
CA THR A 244 -8.59 9.56 -7.59
C THR A 244 -7.62 9.25 -8.72
N PHE A 245 -7.86 8.13 -9.43
CA PHE A 245 -7.10 7.69 -10.59
C PHE A 245 -8.05 7.22 -11.67
N LEU A 246 -7.97 7.83 -12.84
CA LEU A 246 -8.75 7.44 -14.02
C LEU A 246 -7.81 7.16 -15.18
N LEU A 247 -7.92 5.98 -15.76
CA LEU A 247 -7.21 5.61 -16.98
C LEU A 247 -8.08 5.94 -18.19
N ASP A 248 -7.49 6.63 -19.14
CA ASP A 248 -8.09 6.98 -20.42
C ASP A 248 -7.30 6.27 -21.53
N ALA A 249 -7.94 5.33 -22.22
CA ALA A 249 -7.32 4.50 -23.25
C ALA A 249 -8.07 4.57 -24.59
N GLU A 250 -7.32 4.61 -25.68
CA GLU A 250 -7.83 4.78 -27.05
C GLU A 250 -8.24 3.45 -27.68
N LEU A 251 -9.39 3.45 -28.37
CA LEU A 251 -9.83 2.37 -29.24
C LEU A 251 -9.04 2.42 -30.56
N ILE A 252 -8.23 1.41 -30.81
CA ILE A 252 -7.46 1.29 -32.05
C ILE A 252 -8.19 0.47 -33.12
N GLU A 253 -9.19 -0.29 -32.73
CA GLU A 253 -10.06 -1.05 -33.64
C GLU A 253 -11.46 -1.17 -33.04
N VAL A 254 -12.49 -1.09 -33.91
CA VAL A 254 -13.89 -1.40 -33.57
C VAL A 254 -14.46 -2.36 -34.59
N LYS A 255 -14.88 -3.54 -34.13
CA LYS A 255 -15.49 -4.61 -34.95
C LYS A 255 -16.97 -4.68 -34.70
N ARG A 256 -17.78 -4.46 -35.76
CA ARG A 256 -19.24 -4.61 -35.73
C ARG A 256 -19.64 -5.87 -36.46
N ARG A 257 -20.25 -6.78 -35.73
CA ARG A 257 -20.87 -8.03 -36.25
C ARG A 257 -22.20 -8.18 -35.52
N ASP A 258 -22.58 -9.40 -35.13
CA ASP A 258 -23.72 -9.62 -34.21
C ASP A 258 -23.54 -8.92 -32.86
N ARG A 259 -22.29 -8.66 -32.51
CA ARG A 259 -21.87 -7.87 -31.33
C ARG A 259 -20.83 -6.86 -31.75
N THR A 260 -20.73 -5.79 -30.97
CA THR A 260 -19.71 -4.75 -31.16
C THR A 260 -18.55 -4.94 -30.17
N PHE A 261 -17.34 -5.01 -30.68
CA PHE A 261 -16.12 -5.16 -29.92
C PHE A 261 -15.15 -4.01 -30.18
N GLY A 262 -14.45 -3.60 -29.15
CA GLY A 262 -13.35 -2.65 -29.24
C GLY A 262 -12.02 -3.29 -28.86
N ILE A 263 -10.92 -2.79 -29.39
CA ILE A 263 -9.55 -3.14 -29.01
C ILE A 263 -8.87 -1.88 -28.52
N LEU A 264 -8.34 -1.94 -27.28
CA LEU A 264 -7.54 -0.88 -26.68
C LEU A 264 -6.05 -1.12 -26.91
N SER A 265 -5.28 -0.04 -27.04
CA SER A 265 -3.81 -0.05 -27.19
C SER A 265 -3.09 -0.20 -25.86
N LEU A 266 -3.55 -1.07 -25.00
CA LEU A 266 -2.88 -1.45 -23.76
C LEU A 266 -3.23 -2.90 -23.43
N GLY A 267 -2.29 -3.61 -22.79
CA GLY A 267 -2.45 -5.03 -22.47
C GLY A 267 -1.87 -5.42 -21.12
N THR A 268 -1.60 -6.71 -20.95
CA THR A 268 -1.12 -7.25 -19.68
C THR A 268 0.30 -6.80 -19.30
N LEU A 269 1.08 -6.27 -20.25
CA LEU A 269 2.36 -5.63 -19.93
C LEU A 269 2.17 -4.29 -19.21
N ASP A 270 1.11 -3.57 -19.53
CA ASP A 270 0.85 -2.23 -19.05
C ASP A 270 0.00 -2.21 -17.77
N VAL A 271 -1.01 -3.07 -17.70
CA VAL A 271 -2.05 -3.03 -16.68
C VAL A 271 -2.55 -4.45 -16.37
N ASP A 272 -3.21 -4.62 -15.24
CA ASP A 272 -4.00 -5.84 -14.99
C ASP A 272 -5.46 -5.63 -15.42
N PRO A 273 -5.87 -6.21 -16.58
CA PRO A 273 -7.18 -5.90 -17.18
C PRO A 273 -8.37 -6.38 -16.35
N GLN A 274 -8.17 -7.33 -15.44
CA GLN A 274 -9.23 -7.82 -14.53
C GLN A 274 -9.68 -6.75 -13.52
N PHE A 275 -8.85 -5.72 -13.32
CA PHE A 275 -9.09 -4.61 -12.41
C PHE A 275 -9.30 -3.28 -13.12
N LEU A 276 -9.72 -3.33 -14.40
CA LEU A 276 -10.22 -2.19 -15.15
C LEU A 276 -11.74 -2.16 -15.07
N PHE A 277 -12.29 -1.09 -14.53
CA PHE A 277 -13.74 -0.90 -14.38
C PHE A 277 -14.19 0.24 -15.30
N PRO A 278 -14.85 -0.08 -16.45
CA PRO A 278 -15.31 0.97 -17.36
C PRO A 278 -16.23 1.96 -16.66
N SER A 279 -15.98 3.27 -16.86
CA SER A 279 -16.86 4.32 -16.33
C SER A 279 -18.19 4.42 -17.10
N GLU A 280 -18.17 4.04 -18.39
CA GLU A 280 -19.37 4.02 -19.21
C GLU A 280 -20.14 2.71 -19.02
N PRO A 281 -21.47 2.78 -18.70
CA PRO A 281 -22.30 1.59 -18.56
C PRO A 281 -22.39 0.77 -19.85
N GLY A 282 -22.54 -0.55 -19.70
CA GLY A 282 -22.70 -1.46 -20.82
C GLY A 282 -21.40 -1.91 -21.49
N ILE A 283 -20.26 -1.38 -21.07
CA ILE A 283 -18.94 -1.84 -21.52
C ILE A 283 -18.42 -2.93 -20.58
N ARG A 284 -17.81 -3.96 -21.15
CA ARG A 284 -17.16 -5.04 -20.38
C ARG A 284 -15.78 -5.34 -20.92
N VAL A 285 -14.79 -5.44 -20.05
CA VAL A 285 -13.47 -5.99 -20.38
C VAL A 285 -13.61 -7.51 -20.50
N LEU A 286 -13.18 -8.08 -21.62
CA LEU A 286 -13.34 -9.52 -21.90
C LEU A 286 -12.05 -10.30 -21.66
N ARG A 287 -10.96 -9.88 -22.29
CA ARG A 287 -9.64 -10.52 -22.21
C ARG A 287 -8.57 -9.53 -22.65
N ALA A 288 -7.32 -9.85 -22.35
CA ALA A 288 -6.17 -9.13 -22.88
C ALA A 288 -5.07 -10.08 -23.36
N THR A 289 -4.24 -9.56 -24.25
CA THR A 289 -2.94 -10.09 -24.62
C THR A 289 -1.85 -9.19 -24.02
N SER A 290 -0.58 -9.39 -24.38
CA SER A 290 0.51 -8.52 -23.93
C SER A 290 0.22 -7.04 -24.20
N ASP A 291 -0.27 -6.69 -25.39
CA ASP A 291 -0.32 -5.32 -25.90
C ASP A 291 -1.75 -4.79 -26.11
N HIS A 292 -2.77 -5.65 -26.04
CA HIS A 292 -4.13 -5.29 -26.38
C HIS A 292 -5.15 -5.80 -25.38
N THR A 293 -6.16 -4.99 -25.11
CA THR A 293 -7.34 -5.38 -24.32
C THR A 293 -8.59 -5.35 -25.19
N LEU A 294 -9.31 -6.47 -25.22
CA LEU A 294 -10.59 -6.62 -25.92
C LEU A 294 -11.72 -6.22 -24.96
N VAL A 295 -12.58 -5.32 -25.43
CA VAL A 295 -13.78 -4.89 -24.72
C VAL A 295 -15.04 -5.18 -25.53
N ASP A 296 -16.13 -5.53 -24.86
CA ASP A 296 -17.47 -5.65 -25.44
C ASP A 296 -18.20 -4.30 -25.27
N LEU A 297 -18.62 -3.73 -26.37
CA LEU A 297 -19.31 -2.45 -26.49
C LEU A 297 -20.80 -2.61 -26.81
N THR A 298 -21.28 -3.86 -26.93
CA THR A 298 -22.61 -4.17 -27.46
C THR A 298 -23.75 -3.53 -26.66
N GLN A 299 -23.60 -3.43 -25.35
CA GLN A 299 -24.63 -2.90 -24.45
C GLN A 299 -24.45 -1.41 -24.13
N SER A 300 -23.39 -0.77 -24.66
CA SER A 300 -23.19 0.67 -24.47
C SER A 300 -24.22 1.47 -25.24
N GLN A 301 -24.74 2.53 -24.63
CA GLN A 301 -25.66 3.47 -25.29
C GLN A 301 -24.91 4.46 -26.20
N VAL A 302 -23.60 4.52 -26.10
CA VAL A 302 -22.70 5.39 -26.89
C VAL A 302 -22.24 4.63 -28.15
N SER A 303 -22.24 5.31 -29.28
CA SER A 303 -21.66 4.78 -30.52
C SER A 303 -20.16 5.06 -30.53
N TRP A 304 -19.36 4.00 -30.49
CA TRP A 304 -17.91 4.05 -30.43
C TRP A 304 -17.28 3.86 -31.81
N GLY A 305 -16.18 4.60 -32.06
CA GLY A 305 -15.35 4.54 -33.26
C GLY A 305 -13.86 4.38 -32.91
N VAL A 306 -13.04 4.12 -33.93
CA VAL A 306 -11.58 4.16 -33.80
C VAL A 306 -11.14 5.58 -33.48
N GLY A 307 -10.24 5.73 -32.51
CA GLY A 307 -9.79 7.02 -31.99
C GLY A 307 -10.57 7.51 -30.78
N ASP A 308 -11.77 6.96 -30.51
CA ASP A 308 -12.50 7.26 -29.28
C ASP A 308 -11.78 6.69 -28.07
N ARG A 309 -12.02 7.30 -26.91
CA ARG A 309 -11.29 6.96 -25.70
C ARG A 309 -12.25 6.48 -24.60
N LEU A 310 -11.92 5.34 -24.01
CA LEU A 310 -12.64 4.76 -22.89
C LEU A 310 -11.97 5.14 -21.57
N VAL A 311 -12.79 5.53 -20.61
CA VAL A 311 -12.33 5.87 -19.25
C VAL A 311 -12.60 4.70 -18.31
N PHE A 312 -11.62 4.38 -17.47
CA PHE A 312 -11.68 3.30 -16.49
C PHE A 312 -11.31 3.81 -15.11
N GLU A 313 -12.07 3.40 -14.12
CA GLU A 313 -11.61 3.35 -12.74
C GLU A 313 -10.66 2.15 -12.58
N LEU A 314 -9.72 2.26 -11.64
CA LEU A 314 -8.67 1.26 -11.46
C LEU A 314 -8.82 0.56 -10.10
N GLY A 315 -8.73 -0.77 -10.10
CA GLY A 315 -8.41 -1.51 -8.89
C GLY A 315 -6.91 -1.43 -8.56
N TYR A 316 -6.53 -1.81 -7.35
CA TYR A 316 -5.15 -1.70 -6.88
C TYR A 316 -4.12 -2.42 -7.76
N PRO A 317 -4.36 -3.67 -8.24
CA PRO A 317 -3.41 -4.33 -9.14
C PRO A 317 -3.22 -3.61 -10.47
N ALA A 318 -4.32 -3.06 -11.05
CA ALA A 318 -4.24 -2.30 -12.29
C ALA A 318 -3.45 -1.00 -12.09
N LEU A 319 -3.75 -0.23 -11.05
CA LEU A 319 -3.03 1.00 -10.73
C LEU A 319 -1.54 0.74 -10.53
N SER A 320 -1.19 -0.24 -9.68
CA SER A 320 0.21 -0.50 -9.34
C SER A 320 1.04 -0.97 -10.55
N ARG A 321 0.46 -1.79 -11.44
CA ARG A 321 1.14 -2.22 -12.66
C ARG A 321 1.27 -1.07 -13.66
N LEU A 322 0.20 -0.29 -13.88
CA LEU A 322 0.19 0.82 -14.82
C LEU A 322 1.25 1.88 -14.47
N VAL A 323 1.34 2.26 -13.21
CA VAL A 323 2.36 3.23 -12.77
C VAL A 323 3.77 2.64 -12.86
N ALA A 324 3.94 1.36 -12.51
CA ALA A 324 5.23 0.68 -12.59
C ALA A 324 5.72 0.46 -14.04
N SER A 325 4.81 0.25 -15.00
CA SER A 325 5.14 0.08 -16.43
C SER A 325 5.65 1.37 -17.07
N ASN A 326 5.31 2.53 -16.50
CA ASN A 326 5.65 3.87 -17.02
C ASN A 326 5.19 4.11 -18.48
N GLN A 327 4.13 3.44 -18.93
CA GLN A 327 3.60 3.55 -20.29
C GLN A 327 2.49 4.63 -20.43
N ALA A 328 1.80 4.94 -19.34
CA ALA A 328 0.78 5.96 -19.35
C ALA A 328 1.37 7.37 -19.15
N HIS A 329 0.89 8.34 -19.94
CA HIS A 329 1.16 9.74 -19.68
C HIS A 329 0.38 10.21 -18.45
N ILE A 330 1.09 10.70 -17.43
CA ILE A 330 0.46 11.14 -16.17
C ILE A 330 0.04 12.61 -16.27
N GLU A 331 -1.23 12.87 -16.00
CA GLU A 331 -1.81 14.20 -15.89
C GLU A 331 -2.39 14.40 -14.48
N TYR A 332 -1.98 15.47 -13.80
CA TYR A 332 -2.46 15.82 -12.47
C TYR A 332 -3.57 16.86 -12.55
N ARG A 333 -4.63 16.65 -11.77
CA ARG A 333 -5.80 17.53 -11.65
C ARG A 333 -6.02 18.00 -10.21
#